data_bb61d3256c07d2f6493b1b8e9db5cfde
#
_entry.id   bb61d3256c07d2f6493b1b8e9db5cfde
#
_cell.length_a   1.000
_cell.length_b   1.000
_cell.length_c   1.000
_cell.angle_alpha   90.00
_cell.angle_beta   90.00
_cell.angle_gamma   90.00
#
_symmetry.space_group_name_H-M   'P 1'
#
loop_
_entity.id
_entity.type
_entity.pdbx_description
1 polymer ?
#
loop_
_entity_poly.entity_id
_entity_poly.type
_entity_poly.pdbx_seq_one_letter_code
_entity_poly.pdbx_strand_id
1 'polypeptide(L)'
;MLPHKNLIPDINLTPYSIWLATVVVSGISYLSYLLKRYVFHESGTLVSGIIGGLYSSTATISVLARKSRKASEQEATDYVAAMLFAVSMMFLRFMILILIFSREIFQSIYPYLLIMSVIAAAVGWFIHSRQKRPKDSDAEPEDDDSSNPLEFKVALIFAVLFVIFTVLTHYTLVYAGTGGLNLLSFVSGFSDITPFILNLLQNTGSVAALIITACSMQAIISNIMVNMFYALFFAGKGSKLRPWILGGFGVVIACNFV
;
A
#
# COMPACT_ATOMS: atom_id res chain seq x y z
N MET A 1 -1.49 -3.93 -31.38
CA MET A 1 -0.81 -2.99 -30.45
C MET A 1 -1.79 -1.90 -30.09
N LEU A 2 -1.90 -1.52 -28.81
CA LEU A 2 -2.76 -0.41 -28.37
C LEU A 2 -2.18 0.92 -28.87
N PRO A 3 -3.01 1.89 -29.28
CA PRO A 3 -2.54 3.16 -29.78
C PRO A 3 -1.87 4.01 -28.67
N HIS A 4 -0.80 4.71 -29.06
CA HIS A 4 -0.07 5.67 -28.22
C HIS A 4 -0.59 7.11 -28.37
N LYS A 5 -1.74 7.31 -29.02
CA LYS A 5 -2.37 8.62 -29.14
C LYS A 5 -3.09 8.97 -27.84
N ASN A 6 -2.98 10.22 -27.41
CA ASN A 6 -3.72 10.73 -26.27
C ASN A 6 -5.24 10.61 -26.52
N LEU A 7 -5.97 10.12 -25.51
CA LEU A 7 -7.45 10.04 -25.54
C LEU A 7 -8.10 11.42 -25.39
N ILE A 8 -7.44 12.31 -24.67
CA ILE A 8 -7.89 13.68 -24.41
C ILE A 8 -6.77 14.60 -24.88
N PRO A 9 -7.06 15.63 -25.69
CA PRO A 9 -6.07 16.67 -26.00
C PRO A 9 -5.49 17.24 -24.73
N ASP A 10 -4.20 17.58 -24.72
CA ASP A 10 -3.45 18.18 -23.62
C ASP A 10 -3.23 17.29 -22.37
N ILE A 11 -3.83 16.10 -22.31
CA ILE A 11 -3.62 15.13 -21.22
C ILE A 11 -2.81 13.94 -21.74
N ASN A 12 -1.70 13.62 -21.08
CA ASN A 12 -0.88 12.45 -21.39
C ASN A 12 -1.57 11.15 -20.92
N LEU A 13 -2.71 10.85 -21.55
CA LEU A 13 -3.51 9.67 -21.26
C LEU A 13 -3.68 8.87 -22.55
N THR A 14 -3.00 7.73 -22.65
CA THR A 14 -3.10 6.84 -23.79
C THR A 14 -3.75 5.50 -23.40
N PRO A 15 -4.43 4.81 -24.32
CA PRO A 15 -4.93 3.45 -24.05
C PRO A 15 -3.82 2.50 -23.60
N TYR A 16 -2.61 2.67 -24.14
CA TYR A 16 -1.43 1.89 -23.72
C TYR A 16 -1.04 2.14 -22.27
N SER A 17 -1.04 3.40 -21.83
CA SER A 17 -0.67 3.75 -20.43
C SER A 17 -1.65 3.17 -19.41
N ILE A 18 -2.96 3.22 -19.70
CA ILE A 18 -4.00 2.62 -18.86
C ILE A 18 -3.82 1.10 -18.81
N TRP A 19 -3.65 0.47 -19.95
CA TRP A 19 -3.47 -0.97 -20.06
C TRP A 19 -2.22 -1.44 -19.31
N LEU A 20 -1.07 -0.77 -19.51
CA LEU A 20 0.19 -1.12 -18.87
C LEU A 20 0.08 -1.02 -17.34
N ALA A 21 -0.48 0.09 -16.84
CA ALA A 21 -0.68 0.28 -15.40
C ALA A 21 -1.58 -0.82 -14.81
N THR A 22 -2.70 -1.12 -15.49
CA THR A 22 -3.65 -2.16 -15.06
C THR A 22 -3.00 -3.55 -15.07
N VAL A 23 -2.28 -3.91 -16.13
CA VAL A 23 -1.63 -5.23 -16.23
C VAL A 23 -0.54 -5.41 -15.18
N VAL A 24 0.31 -4.40 -14.96
CA VAL A 24 1.39 -4.50 -13.98
C VAL A 24 0.82 -4.63 -12.55
N VAL A 25 -0.16 -3.81 -12.20
CA VAL A 25 -0.77 -3.86 -10.84
C VAL A 25 -1.52 -5.17 -10.63
N SER A 26 -2.33 -5.60 -11.62
CA SER A 26 -3.04 -6.88 -11.55
C SER A 26 -2.07 -8.06 -11.51
N GLY A 27 -0.96 -8.00 -12.24
CA GLY A 27 0.08 -9.02 -12.23
C GLY A 27 0.75 -9.20 -10.86
N ILE A 28 1.12 -8.09 -10.20
CA ILE A 28 1.67 -8.13 -8.83
C ILE A 28 0.64 -8.67 -7.85
N SER A 29 -0.61 -8.24 -7.95
CA SER A 29 -1.70 -8.72 -7.10
C SER A 29 -1.96 -10.22 -7.30
N TYR A 30 -1.94 -10.67 -8.54
CA TYR A 30 -2.11 -12.09 -8.87
C TYR A 30 -0.95 -12.96 -8.39
N LEU A 31 0.27 -12.46 -8.53
CA LEU A 31 1.45 -13.16 -7.99
C LEU A 31 1.34 -13.33 -6.46
N SER A 32 0.92 -12.28 -5.76
CA SER A 32 0.69 -12.33 -4.31
C SER A 32 -0.39 -13.36 -3.94
N TYR A 33 -1.47 -13.43 -4.72
CA TYR A 33 -2.52 -14.43 -4.56
C TYR A 33 -2.00 -15.86 -4.78
N LEU A 34 -1.21 -16.09 -5.84
CA LEU A 34 -0.61 -17.41 -6.09
C LEU A 34 0.33 -17.84 -4.96
N LEU A 35 1.17 -16.92 -4.46
CA LEU A 35 2.04 -17.18 -3.33
C LEU A 35 1.24 -17.60 -2.09
N LYS A 36 0.14 -16.90 -1.78
CA LYS A 36 -0.75 -17.25 -0.67
C LYS A 36 -1.36 -18.63 -0.88
N ARG A 37 -1.92 -18.89 -2.05
CA ARG A 37 -2.69 -20.10 -2.32
C ARG A 37 -1.83 -21.37 -2.43
N TYR A 38 -0.65 -21.29 -3.05
CA TYR A 38 0.15 -22.48 -3.38
C TYR A 38 1.39 -22.66 -2.50
N VAL A 39 1.96 -21.58 -1.97
CA VAL A 39 3.20 -21.65 -1.20
C VAL A 39 2.94 -21.53 0.30
N PHE A 40 1.98 -20.69 0.69
CA PHE A 40 1.73 -20.32 2.08
C PHE A 40 0.31 -20.65 2.53
N HIS A 41 -0.23 -21.79 2.10
CA HIS A 41 -1.62 -22.22 2.33
C HIS A 41 -1.99 -22.32 3.82
N GLU A 42 -1.08 -22.82 4.67
CA GLU A 42 -1.27 -22.97 6.13
C GLU A 42 -0.46 -21.92 6.91
N SER A 43 -0.43 -20.70 6.46
CA SER A 43 0.45 -19.70 7.05
C SER A 43 -0.24 -18.95 8.21
N GLY A 44 0.50 -18.78 9.31
CA GLY A 44 0.04 -18.03 10.48
C GLY A 44 -0.18 -16.52 10.19
N THR A 45 -0.69 -15.81 11.19
CA THR A 45 -1.09 -14.39 11.13
C THR A 45 -0.01 -13.47 10.52
N LEU A 46 1.28 -13.70 10.85
CA LEU A 46 2.38 -12.86 10.33
C LEU A 46 2.55 -13.00 8.82
N VAL A 47 2.53 -14.22 8.31
CA VAL A 47 2.69 -14.49 6.87
C VAL A 47 1.47 -13.96 6.10
N SER A 48 0.27 -14.06 6.68
CA SER A 48 -0.93 -13.42 6.13
C SER A 48 -0.77 -11.90 6.00
N GLY A 49 -0.11 -11.24 6.97
CA GLY A 49 0.24 -9.83 6.89
C GLY A 49 1.22 -9.51 5.76
N ILE A 50 2.29 -10.31 5.63
CA ILE A 50 3.31 -10.15 4.58
C ILE A 50 2.67 -10.25 3.18
N ILE A 51 2.00 -11.36 2.90
CA ILE A 51 1.44 -11.64 1.57
C ILE A 51 0.28 -10.71 1.25
N GLY A 52 -0.61 -10.49 2.24
CA GLY A 52 -1.72 -9.56 2.07
C GLY A 52 -1.25 -8.13 1.83
N GLY A 53 -0.14 -7.70 2.47
CA GLY A 53 0.47 -6.40 2.26
C GLY A 53 0.99 -6.18 0.83
N LEU A 54 1.49 -7.21 0.17
CA LEU A 54 1.85 -7.17 -1.25
C LEU A 54 0.62 -6.99 -2.15
N TYR A 55 -0.52 -7.57 -1.78
CA TYR A 55 -1.78 -7.40 -2.51
C TYR A 55 -2.40 -6.03 -2.25
N SER A 56 -2.73 -5.75 -0.99
CA SER A 56 -3.30 -4.47 -0.54
C SER A 56 -3.08 -4.29 0.96
N SER A 57 -2.17 -3.40 1.33
CA SER A 57 -1.88 -3.11 2.75
C SER A 57 -3.13 -2.62 3.50
N THR A 58 -3.92 -1.73 2.89
CA THR A 58 -5.13 -1.16 3.51
C THR A 58 -6.20 -2.21 3.77
N ALA A 59 -6.47 -3.09 2.79
CA ALA A 59 -7.42 -4.18 2.96
C ALA A 59 -6.93 -5.16 4.04
N THR A 60 -5.66 -5.56 3.99
CA THR A 60 -5.04 -6.47 4.95
C THR A 60 -5.09 -5.92 6.37
N ILE A 61 -4.70 -4.67 6.58
CA ILE A 61 -4.73 -4.02 7.88
C ILE A 61 -6.16 -3.96 8.43
N SER A 62 -7.14 -3.64 7.57
CA SER A 62 -8.56 -3.60 7.97
C SER A 62 -9.08 -4.96 8.41
N VAL A 63 -8.72 -6.03 7.70
CA VAL A 63 -9.09 -7.41 8.05
C VAL A 63 -8.41 -7.86 9.34
N LEU A 64 -7.09 -7.67 9.46
CA LEU A 64 -6.32 -8.05 10.65
C LEU A 64 -6.80 -7.29 11.89
N ALA A 65 -7.14 -6.00 11.76
CA ALA A 65 -7.68 -5.21 12.85
C ALA A 65 -9.07 -5.69 13.31
N ARG A 66 -9.91 -6.15 12.39
CA ARG A 66 -11.22 -6.77 12.76
C ARG A 66 -11.03 -8.10 13.47
N LYS A 67 -10.11 -8.95 12.98
CA LYS A 67 -9.80 -10.24 13.59
C LYS A 67 -9.22 -10.08 14.99
N SER A 68 -8.33 -9.10 15.21
CA SER A 68 -7.74 -8.82 16.51
C SER A 68 -8.75 -8.52 17.62
N ARG A 69 -9.98 -8.10 17.30
CA ARG A 69 -11.04 -7.89 18.30
C ARG A 69 -11.54 -9.16 18.97
N LYS A 70 -11.45 -10.30 18.27
CA LYS A 70 -11.91 -11.60 18.74
C LYS A 70 -10.79 -12.43 19.35
N ALA A 71 -9.54 -12.02 19.16
CA ALA A 71 -8.36 -12.72 19.61
C ALA A 71 -8.08 -12.47 21.10
N SER A 72 -7.39 -13.40 21.75
CA SER A 72 -6.84 -13.20 23.10
C SER A 72 -5.85 -12.03 23.11
N GLU A 73 -5.56 -11.46 24.26
CA GLU A 73 -4.65 -10.30 24.39
C GLU A 73 -3.24 -10.60 23.84
N GLN A 74 -2.81 -11.85 23.94
CA GLN A 74 -1.53 -12.32 23.44
C GLN A 74 -1.52 -12.45 21.91
N GLU A 75 -2.52 -13.10 21.33
CA GLU A 75 -2.66 -13.22 19.87
C GLU A 75 -2.88 -11.87 19.19
N ALA A 76 -3.58 -10.97 19.88
CA ALA A 76 -3.92 -9.67 19.36
C ALA A 76 -2.69 -8.80 19.02
N THR A 77 -1.55 -8.98 19.74
CA THR A 77 -0.29 -8.29 19.45
C THR A 77 0.37 -8.83 18.17
N ASP A 78 0.18 -10.12 17.84
CA ASP A 78 0.65 -10.70 16.58
C ASP A 78 -0.07 -10.08 15.38
N TYR A 79 -1.35 -9.72 15.55
CA TYR A 79 -2.06 -8.98 14.52
C TYR A 79 -1.46 -7.58 14.29
N VAL A 80 -0.98 -6.89 15.34
CA VAL A 80 -0.31 -5.60 15.16
C VAL A 80 1.02 -5.77 14.44
N ALA A 81 1.80 -6.79 14.78
CA ALA A 81 3.02 -7.12 14.07
C ALA A 81 2.75 -7.43 12.59
N ALA A 82 1.72 -8.23 12.30
CA ALA A 82 1.29 -8.54 10.93
C ALA A 82 0.86 -7.30 10.14
N MET A 83 0.18 -6.33 10.78
CA MET A 83 -0.17 -5.05 10.14
C MET A 83 1.09 -4.25 9.77
N LEU A 84 2.13 -4.23 10.62
CA LEU A 84 3.39 -3.55 10.33
C LEU A 84 4.19 -4.26 9.23
N PHE A 85 4.14 -5.59 9.17
CA PHE A 85 4.68 -6.33 8.02
C PHE A 85 3.91 -6.02 6.72
N ALA A 86 2.60 -5.82 6.78
CA ALA A 86 1.83 -5.38 5.62
C ALA A 86 2.26 -3.98 5.14
N VAL A 87 2.58 -3.05 6.05
CA VAL A 87 3.16 -1.74 5.71
C VAL A 87 4.55 -1.90 5.10
N SER A 88 5.40 -2.76 5.66
CA SER A 88 6.73 -3.05 5.09
C SER A 88 6.62 -3.54 3.63
N MET A 89 5.71 -4.47 3.37
CA MET A 89 5.46 -5.00 2.02
C MET A 89 4.87 -3.96 1.07
N MET A 90 4.11 -3.00 1.56
CA MET A 90 3.64 -1.86 0.77
C MET A 90 4.82 -1.05 0.21
N PHE A 91 5.84 -0.75 1.01
CA PHE A 91 7.04 -0.06 0.54
C PHE A 91 7.76 -0.86 -0.54
N LEU A 92 7.93 -2.17 -0.35
CA LEU A 92 8.56 -3.05 -1.36
C LEU A 92 7.75 -3.09 -2.66
N ARG A 93 6.42 -3.16 -2.57
CA ARG A 93 5.53 -3.10 -3.73
C ARG A 93 5.71 -1.79 -4.51
N PHE A 94 5.74 -0.64 -3.84
CA PHE A 94 5.98 0.64 -4.51
C PHE A 94 7.38 0.72 -5.11
N MET A 95 8.39 0.14 -4.47
CA MET A 95 9.73 0.05 -5.01
C MET A 95 9.75 -0.70 -6.35
N ILE A 96 9.05 -1.84 -6.43
CA ILE A 96 8.91 -2.63 -7.67
C ILE A 96 8.16 -1.82 -8.74
N LEU A 97 7.03 -1.18 -8.38
CA LEU A 97 6.25 -0.37 -9.30
C LEU A 97 7.07 0.80 -9.86
N ILE A 98 7.77 1.55 -9.01
CA ILE A 98 8.57 2.70 -9.43
C ILE A 98 9.72 2.24 -10.33
N LEU A 99 10.37 1.10 -10.04
CA LEU A 99 11.42 0.53 -10.87
C LEU A 99 10.94 0.20 -12.29
N ILE A 100 9.71 -0.34 -12.42
CA ILE A 100 9.11 -0.71 -13.70
C ILE A 100 8.77 0.54 -14.54
N PHE A 101 8.23 1.59 -13.90
CA PHE A 101 7.71 2.75 -14.62
C PHE A 101 8.71 3.88 -14.81
N SER A 102 9.65 4.08 -13.88
CA SER A 102 10.65 5.15 -13.96
C SER A 102 11.93 4.80 -13.21
N ARG A 103 12.97 4.44 -13.96
CA ARG A 103 14.28 4.14 -13.39
C ARG A 103 14.95 5.36 -12.75
N GLU A 104 14.70 6.55 -13.29
CA GLU A 104 15.25 7.81 -12.76
C GLU A 104 14.69 8.10 -11.36
N ILE A 105 13.36 8.06 -11.22
CA ILE A 105 12.71 8.29 -9.93
C ILE A 105 13.06 7.16 -8.95
N PHE A 106 13.17 5.92 -9.44
CA PHE A 106 13.60 4.80 -8.61
C PHE A 106 14.95 5.06 -7.95
N GLN A 107 15.96 5.52 -8.70
CA GLN A 107 17.29 5.80 -8.15
C GLN A 107 17.28 6.86 -7.05
N SER A 108 16.34 7.80 -7.10
CA SER A 108 16.21 8.86 -6.10
C SER A 108 15.46 8.39 -4.83
N ILE A 109 14.49 7.50 -4.96
CA ILE A 109 13.57 7.16 -3.86
C ILE A 109 13.83 5.78 -3.22
N TYR A 110 14.53 4.84 -3.92
CA TYR A 110 14.68 3.46 -3.45
C TYR A 110 15.38 3.34 -2.09
N PRO A 111 16.44 4.13 -1.75
CA PRO A 111 17.11 3.96 -0.47
C PRO A 111 16.15 4.26 0.69
N TYR A 112 15.34 5.29 0.49
CA TYR A 112 14.34 5.70 1.45
C TYR A 112 13.25 4.64 1.63
N LEU A 113 12.65 4.15 0.54
CA LEU A 113 11.62 3.10 0.60
C LEU A 113 12.16 1.81 1.24
N LEU A 114 13.42 1.46 0.94
CA LEU A 114 14.07 0.30 1.52
C LEU A 114 14.27 0.47 3.04
N ILE A 115 14.81 1.61 3.47
CA ILE A 115 14.99 1.93 4.89
C ILE A 115 13.65 1.88 5.62
N MET A 116 12.61 2.48 5.06
CA MET A 116 11.29 2.50 5.67
C MET A 116 10.66 1.10 5.74
N SER A 117 10.86 0.27 4.71
CA SER A 117 10.45 -1.12 4.72
C SER A 117 11.14 -1.90 5.85
N VAL A 118 12.46 -1.73 6.01
CA VAL A 118 13.24 -2.37 7.08
C VAL A 118 12.80 -1.88 8.45
N ILE A 119 12.57 -0.58 8.63
CA ILE A 119 12.07 -0.01 9.90
C ILE A 119 10.71 -0.62 10.26
N ALA A 120 9.77 -0.64 9.32
CA ALA A 120 8.44 -1.21 9.55
C ALA A 120 8.51 -2.71 9.91
N ALA A 121 9.35 -3.48 9.20
CA ALA A 121 9.60 -4.89 9.50
C ALA A 121 10.27 -5.08 10.87
N ALA A 122 11.27 -4.26 11.21
CA ALA A 122 11.99 -4.33 12.49
C ALA A 122 11.06 -4.02 13.67
N VAL A 123 10.20 -3.00 13.56
CA VAL A 123 9.21 -2.66 14.58
C VAL A 123 8.18 -3.79 14.71
N GLY A 124 7.70 -4.34 13.61
CA GLY A 124 6.80 -5.50 13.62
C GLY A 124 7.45 -6.72 14.30
N TRP A 125 8.68 -7.02 13.94
CA TRP A 125 9.46 -8.10 14.55
C TRP A 125 9.69 -7.87 16.06
N PHE A 126 10.02 -6.65 16.46
CA PHE A 126 10.22 -6.29 17.87
C PHE A 126 8.94 -6.50 18.68
N ILE A 127 7.78 -6.09 18.16
CA ILE A 127 6.49 -6.32 18.80
C ILE A 127 6.22 -7.82 18.93
N HIS A 128 6.43 -8.59 17.89
CA HIS A 128 6.27 -10.04 17.88
C HIS A 128 7.19 -10.75 18.87
N SER A 129 8.49 -10.36 18.93
CA SER A 129 9.49 -11.02 19.79
C SER A 129 9.30 -10.77 21.28
N ARG A 130 8.57 -9.72 21.65
CA ARG A 130 8.25 -9.43 23.07
C ARG A 130 7.17 -10.33 23.66
N GLN A 131 6.53 -11.15 22.83
CA GLN A 131 5.53 -12.08 23.32
C GLN A 131 6.16 -13.36 23.91
N LYS A 132 5.69 -13.75 25.09
CA LYS A 132 5.91 -15.10 25.61
C LYS A 132 4.88 -16.01 24.95
N ARG A 133 5.28 -16.82 24.00
CA ARG A 133 4.41 -17.80 23.34
C ARG A 133 3.88 -18.81 24.36
N PRO A 134 2.55 -19.06 24.41
CA PRO A 134 2.05 -20.35 24.83
C PRO A 134 2.38 -21.37 23.70
N LYS A 135 2.80 -22.54 24.08
CA LYS A 135 3.40 -23.56 23.22
C LYS A 135 2.43 -24.27 22.26
N ASP A 136 1.14 -23.99 22.34
CA ASP A 136 0.10 -24.70 21.60
C ASP A 136 -1.01 -23.73 21.16
N SER A 137 -0.77 -22.94 20.15
CA SER A 137 -1.85 -22.40 19.34
C SER A 137 -1.55 -22.71 17.89
N ASP A 138 -1.96 -23.90 17.49
CA ASP A 138 -2.26 -24.19 16.08
C ASP A 138 -3.31 -23.17 15.66
N ALA A 139 -2.89 -22.21 14.85
CA ALA A 139 -3.82 -21.26 14.25
C ALA A 139 -4.79 -22.09 13.41
N GLU A 140 -6.08 -22.05 13.77
CA GLU A 140 -7.10 -22.64 12.91
C GLU A 140 -6.90 -22.15 11.48
N PRO A 141 -6.98 -23.04 10.48
CA PRO A 141 -6.91 -22.66 9.08
C PRO A 141 -7.94 -21.56 8.84
N GLU A 142 -7.46 -20.39 8.46
CA GLU A 142 -8.38 -19.29 8.16
C GLU A 142 -9.20 -19.67 6.95
N ASP A 143 -10.54 -19.72 7.11
CA ASP A 143 -11.48 -19.76 5.99
C ASP A 143 -11.15 -18.60 5.05
N ASP A 144 -10.51 -18.96 3.96
CA ASP A 144 -9.97 -18.03 2.97
C ASP A 144 -11.09 -17.63 2.00
N ASP A 145 -11.87 -16.64 2.40
CA ASP A 145 -12.74 -15.91 1.47
C ASP A 145 -11.87 -14.99 0.59
N SER A 146 -10.78 -15.58 0.05
CA SER A 146 -9.91 -14.91 -0.92
C SER A 146 -10.64 -14.88 -2.27
N SER A 147 -11.43 -13.85 -2.47
CA SER A 147 -11.91 -13.47 -3.79
C SER A 147 -10.70 -13.39 -4.75
N ASN A 148 -10.84 -14.03 -5.90
CA ASN A 148 -9.80 -14.06 -6.93
C ASN A 148 -9.44 -12.62 -7.33
N PRO A 149 -8.17 -12.15 -7.14
CA PRO A 149 -7.76 -10.78 -7.46
C PRO A 149 -7.80 -10.47 -8.97
N LEU A 150 -7.96 -11.48 -9.81
CA LEU A 150 -8.21 -11.33 -11.25
C LEU A 150 -9.67 -11.04 -11.59
N GLU A 151 -10.50 -10.71 -10.61
CA GLU A 151 -11.84 -10.26 -10.94
C GLU A 151 -11.74 -9.05 -11.87
N PHE A 152 -12.31 -9.18 -13.05
CA PHE A 152 -12.43 -8.11 -14.05
C PHE A 152 -12.93 -6.80 -13.41
N LYS A 153 -13.77 -6.89 -12.39
CA LYS A 153 -14.27 -5.77 -11.60
C LYS A 153 -13.14 -4.98 -10.93
N VAL A 154 -12.15 -5.64 -10.32
CA VAL A 154 -11.02 -4.98 -9.64
C VAL A 154 -10.13 -4.26 -10.66
N ALA A 155 -9.82 -4.91 -11.78
CA ALA A 155 -9.05 -4.30 -12.86
C ALA A 155 -9.78 -3.09 -13.47
N LEU A 156 -11.11 -3.19 -13.64
CA LEU A 156 -11.93 -2.08 -14.15
C LEU A 156 -11.95 -0.89 -13.18
N ILE A 157 -12.15 -1.15 -11.88
CA ILE A 157 -12.11 -0.09 -10.84
C ILE A 157 -10.75 0.59 -10.86
N PHE A 158 -9.66 -0.18 -10.93
CA PHE A 158 -8.31 0.39 -11.00
C PHE A 158 -8.14 1.27 -12.24
N ALA A 159 -8.57 0.81 -13.42
CA ALA A 159 -8.47 1.57 -14.66
C ALA A 159 -9.27 2.89 -14.58
N VAL A 160 -10.48 2.86 -14.01
CA VAL A 160 -11.31 4.06 -13.80
C VAL A 160 -10.63 5.03 -12.84
N LEU A 161 -10.12 4.55 -11.71
CA LEU A 161 -9.38 5.40 -10.75
C LEU A 161 -8.12 5.99 -11.38
N PHE A 162 -7.40 5.22 -12.21
CA PHE A 162 -6.22 5.72 -12.91
C PHE A 162 -6.58 6.89 -13.86
N VAL A 163 -7.67 6.76 -14.62
CA VAL A 163 -8.17 7.84 -15.49
C VAL A 163 -8.58 9.06 -14.67
N ILE A 164 -9.32 8.87 -13.57
CA ILE A 164 -9.74 9.95 -12.67
C ILE A 164 -8.52 10.70 -12.14
N PHE A 165 -7.53 10.00 -11.60
CA PHE A 165 -6.32 10.64 -11.08
C PHE A 165 -5.51 11.32 -12.18
N THR A 166 -5.49 10.79 -13.41
CA THR A 166 -4.81 11.45 -14.53
C THR A 166 -5.46 12.81 -14.84
N VAL A 167 -6.78 12.83 -14.91
CA VAL A 167 -7.54 14.07 -15.17
C VAL A 167 -7.38 15.05 -14.01
N LEU A 168 -7.51 14.58 -12.76
CA LEU A 168 -7.35 15.41 -11.57
C LEU A 168 -5.94 16.01 -11.48
N THR A 169 -4.89 15.21 -11.74
CA THR A 169 -3.50 15.66 -11.72
C THR A 169 -3.28 16.75 -12.76
N HIS A 170 -3.77 16.55 -13.99
CA HIS A 170 -3.63 17.54 -15.06
C HIS A 170 -4.28 18.87 -14.68
N TYR A 171 -5.56 18.87 -14.31
CA TYR A 171 -6.26 20.10 -13.95
C TYR A 171 -5.70 20.75 -12.69
N THR A 172 -5.28 19.96 -11.71
CA THR A 172 -4.62 20.48 -10.50
C THR A 172 -3.33 21.20 -10.85
N LEU A 173 -2.51 20.67 -11.75
CA LEU A 173 -1.29 21.34 -12.21
C LEU A 173 -1.58 22.62 -12.98
N VAL A 174 -2.60 22.62 -13.84
CA VAL A 174 -2.98 23.81 -14.66
C VAL A 174 -3.53 24.94 -13.79
N TYR A 175 -4.43 24.65 -12.84
CA TYR A 175 -5.14 25.68 -12.08
C TYR A 175 -4.51 26.02 -10.71
N ALA A 176 -3.84 25.07 -10.07
CA ALA A 176 -3.31 25.23 -8.71
C ALA A 176 -1.80 24.97 -8.59
N GLY A 177 -1.15 24.58 -9.69
CA GLY A 177 0.29 24.34 -9.74
C GLY A 177 0.75 23.22 -8.80
N THR A 178 1.99 23.33 -8.33
CA THR A 178 2.62 22.33 -7.45
C THR A 178 1.99 22.28 -6.05
N GLY A 179 1.46 23.40 -5.56
CA GLY A 179 0.74 23.44 -4.28
C GLY A 179 -0.55 22.61 -4.30
N GLY A 180 -1.30 22.69 -5.39
CA GLY A 180 -2.46 21.84 -5.61
C GLY A 180 -2.11 20.36 -5.71
N LEU A 181 -0.99 20.04 -6.38
CA LEU A 181 -0.52 18.66 -6.50
C LEU A 181 -0.14 18.06 -5.13
N ASN A 182 0.46 18.84 -4.24
CA ASN A 182 0.72 18.43 -2.86
C ASN A 182 -0.58 18.11 -2.11
N LEU A 183 -1.60 18.95 -2.24
CA LEU A 183 -2.91 18.68 -1.63
C LEU A 183 -3.53 17.40 -2.20
N LEU A 184 -3.50 17.21 -3.52
CA LEU A 184 -4.00 16.00 -4.17
C LEU A 184 -3.25 14.75 -3.71
N SER A 185 -1.93 14.85 -3.51
CA SER A 185 -1.11 13.75 -2.97
C SER A 185 -1.57 13.33 -1.58
N PHE A 186 -1.83 14.29 -0.71
CA PHE A 186 -2.33 14.02 0.63
C PHE A 186 -3.71 13.38 0.59
N VAL A 187 -4.62 13.90 -0.22
CA VAL A 187 -5.99 13.37 -0.36
C VAL A 187 -5.99 11.97 -0.98
N SER A 188 -5.10 11.68 -1.91
CA SER A 188 -5.01 10.36 -2.52
C SER A 188 -4.72 9.24 -1.51
N GLY A 189 -4.05 9.57 -0.38
CA GLY A 189 -3.77 8.64 0.72
C GLY A 189 -5.01 8.03 1.35
N PHE A 190 -6.16 8.68 1.25
CA PHE A 190 -7.45 8.18 1.78
C PHE A 190 -8.09 7.11 0.88
N SER A 191 -7.61 6.94 -0.32
CA SER A 191 -8.04 5.92 -1.28
C SER A 191 -6.90 4.95 -1.61
N ASP A 192 -6.98 4.23 -2.72
CA ASP A 192 -5.83 3.50 -3.25
C ASP A 192 -4.86 4.48 -3.90
N ILE A 193 -3.68 4.64 -3.31
CA ILE A 193 -2.63 5.54 -3.83
C ILE A 193 -1.94 5.02 -5.08
N THR A 194 -2.11 3.72 -5.40
CA THR A 194 -1.41 3.10 -6.54
C THR A 194 -1.72 3.78 -7.87
N PRO A 195 -3.00 4.05 -8.23
CA PRO A 195 -3.32 4.76 -9.48
C PRO A 195 -2.73 6.17 -9.53
N PHE A 196 -2.72 6.89 -8.40
CA PHE A 196 -2.16 8.23 -8.31
C PHE A 196 -0.63 8.23 -8.54
N ILE A 197 0.10 7.36 -7.83
CA ILE A 197 1.57 7.26 -7.97
C ILE A 197 1.93 6.85 -9.41
N LEU A 198 1.24 5.86 -9.99
CA LEU A 198 1.51 5.43 -11.36
C LEU A 198 1.22 6.52 -12.39
N ASN A 199 0.19 7.33 -12.16
CA ASN A 199 -0.08 8.51 -12.99
C ASN A 199 1.09 9.51 -12.93
N LEU A 200 1.60 9.83 -11.73
CA LEU A 200 2.75 10.72 -11.59
C LEU A 200 3.99 10.19 -12.33
N LEU A 201 4.26 8.88 -12.20
CA LEU A 201 5.41 8.23 -12.84
C LEU A 201 5.32 8.24 -14.39
N GLN A 202 4.12 8.22 -14.94
CA GLN A 202 3.92 8.29 -16.39
C GLN A 202 3.98 9.73 -16.93
N ASN A 203 3.91 10.73 -16.06
CA ASN A 203 3.96 12.15 -16.41
C ASN A 203 5.34 12.82 -16.17
N THR A 204 6.43 12.03 -16.13
CA THR A 204 7.80 12.52 -15.88
C THR A 204 8.29 13.57 -16.89
N GLY A 205 7.69 13.65 -18.08
CA GLY A 205 8.00 14.68 -19.07
C GLY A 205 7.40 16.07 -18.79
N SER A 206 6.37 16.16 -17.95
CA SER A 206 5.65 17.40 -17.66
C SER A 206 5.86 17.92 -16.24
N VAL A 207 6.34 17.08 -15.32
CA VAL A 207 6.57 17.41 -13.91
C VAL A 207 8.00 17.04 -13.52
N ALA A 208 8.70 17.92 -12.82
CA ALA A 208 10.07 17.65 -12.38
C ALA A 208 10.15 16.41 -11.48
N ALA A 209 11.16 15.57 -11.65
CA ALA A 209 11.35 14.33 -10.90
C ALA A 209 11.31 14.54 -9.38
N LEU A 210 11.87 15.66 -8.89
CA LEU A 210 11.83 16.01 -7.47
C LEU A 210 10.41 16.19 -6.94
N ILE A 211 9.52 16.82 -7.72
CA ILE A 211 8.11 17.03 -7.35
C ILE A 211 7.37 15.70 -7.33
N ILE A 212 7.60 14.84 -8.33
CA ILE A 212 7.01 13.50 -8.39
C ILE A 212 7.44 12.69 -7.16
N THR A 213 8.73 12.73 -6.82
CA THR A 213 9.26 12.06 -5.63
C THR A 213 8.57 12.56 -4.37
N ALA A 214 8.52 13.89 -4.15
CA ALA A 214 7.90 14.49 -2.97
C ALA A 214 6.40 14.15 -2.86
N CYS A 215 5.65 14.25 -3.96
CA CYS A 215 4.22 13.91 -4.01
C CYS A 215 3.97 12.42 -3.76
N SER A 216 4.81 11.54 -4.30
CA SER A 216 4.72 10.10 -4.05
C SER A 216 4.96 9.78 -2.58
N MET A 217 5.97 10.39 -1.97
CA MET A 217 6.27 10.23 -0.55
C MET A 217 5.12 10.72 0.33
N GLN A 218 4.59 11.90 0.04
CA GLN A 218 3.47 12.47 0.77
C GLN A 218 2.21 11.59 0.68
N ALA A 219 1.91 11.02 -0.49
CA ALA A 219 0.81 10.08 -0.67
C ALA A 219 1.00 8.81 0.19
N ILE A 220 2.24 8.26 0.21
CA ILE A 220 2.58 7.08 1.01
C ILE A 220 2.41 7.39 2.52
N ILE A 221 2.92 8.52 3.00
CA ILE A 221 2.78 8.92 4.40
C ILE A 221 1.30 9.08 4.78
N SER A 222 0.53 9.77 3.94
CA SER A 222 -0.92 9.93 4.15
C SER A 222 -1.63 8.57 4.21
N ASN A 223 -1.28 7.64 3.34
CA ASN A 223 -1.85 6.28 3.35
C ASN A 223 -1.49 5.50 4.63
N ILE A 224 -0.26 5.64 5.15
CA ILE A 224 0.12 5.02 6.43
C ILE A 224 -0.69 5.61 7.59
N MET A 225 -0.94 6.93 7.60
CA MET A 225 -1.80 7.57 8.60
C MET A 225 -3.24 7.03 8.54
N VAL A 226 -3.78 6.86 7.34
CA VAL A 226 -5.10 6.27 7.13
C VAL A 226 -5.14 4.80 7.57
N ASN A 227 -4.10 4.04 7.25
CA ASN A 227 -3.95 2.65 7.70
C ASN A 227 -3.89 2.54 9.24
N MET A 228 -3.17 3.44 9.90
CA MET A 228 -3.18 3.54 11.37
C MET A 228 -4.59 3.86 11.89
N PHE A 229 -5.30 4.78 11.26
CA PHE A 229 -6.68 5.10 11.63
C PHE A 229 -7.60 3.89 11.48
N TYR A 230 -7.51 3.15 10.37
CA TYR A 230 -8.28 1.90 10.18
C TYR A 230 -7.92 0.85 11.24
N ALA A 231 -6.64 0.67 11.54
CA ALA A 231 -6.20 -0.23 12.60
C ALA A 231 -6.84 0.12 13.95
N LEU A 232 -6.82 1.40 14.34
CA LEU A 232 -7.43 1.89 15.59
C LEU A 232 -8.96 1.77 15.59
N PHE A 233 -9.61 2.07 14.47
CA PHE A 233 -11.06 2.06 14.33
C PHE A 233 -11.59 0.62 14.39
N PHE A 234 -11.01 -0.28 13.62
CA PHE A 234 -11.46 -1.67 13.55
C PHE A 234 -11.03 -2.52 14.74
N ALA A 235 -9.92 -2.22 15.43
CA ALA A 235 -9.55 -2.88 16.68
C ALA A 235 -10.53 -2.58 17.84
N GLY A 236 -11.29 -1.49 17.75
CA GLY A 236 -12.37 -1.13 18.67
C GLY A 236 -11.94 -0.21 19.83
N LYS A 237 -12.95 0.44 20.42
CA LYS A 237 -12.75 1.33 21.59
C LYS A 237 -12.45 0.48 22.83
N GLY A 238 -11.35 0.77 23.51
CA GLY A 238 -10.93 0.03 24.72
C GLY A 238 -9.98 -1.15 24.48
N SER A 239 -9.60 -1.41 23.23
CA SER A 239 -8.60 -2.43 22.92
C SER A 239 -7.25 -2.08 23.54
N LYS A 240 -6.65 -3.02 24.27
CA LYS A 240 -5.28 -2.92 24.84
C LYS A 240 -4.20 -2.86 23.75
N LEU A 241 -4.57 -3.06 22.48
CA LEU A 241 -3.70 -2.94 21.32
C LEU A 241 -3.41 -1.50 20.90
N ARG A 242 -4.25 -0.54 21.33
CA ARG A 242 -4.10 0.86 20.92
C ARG A 242 -2.70 1.43 21.15
N PRO A 243 -2.04 1.21 22.30
CA PRO A 243 -0.67 1.65 22.52
C PRO A 243 0.32 1.03 21.53
N TRP A 244 0.16 -0.25 21.19
CA TRP A 244 1.00 -0.95 20.26
C TRP A 244 0.79 -0.49 18.80
N ILE A 245 -0.46 -0.23 18.40
CA ILE A 245 -0.78 0.35 17.10
C ILE A 245 -0.21 1.76 17.00
N LEU A 246 -0.49 2.63 17.97
CA LEU A 246 0.02 4.01 17.99
C LEU A 246 1.54 4.04 18.04
N GLY A 247 2.18 3.22 18.87
CA GLY A 247 3.64 3.13 18.97
C GLY A 247 4.26 2.61 17.66
N GLY A 248 3.78 1.48 17.14
CA GLY A 248 4.32 0.87 15.92
C GLY A 248 4.17 1.75 14.67
N PHE A 249 2.94 2.17 14.37
CA PHE A 249 2.70 3.07 13.24
C PHE A 249 3.31 4.46 13.46
N GLY A 250 3.28 4.97 14.71
CA GLY A 250 3.86 6.26 15.07
C GLY A 250 5.36 6.33 14.81
N VAL A 251 6.12 5.28 15.13
CA VAL A 251 7.55 5.18 14.79
C VAL A 251 7.76 5.22 13.29
N VAL A 252 6.99 4.41 12.52
CA VAL A 252 7.09 4.40 11.06
C VAL A 252 6.75 5.77 10.48
N ILE A 253 5.70 6.44 10.95
CA ILE A 253 5.32 7.79 10.49
C ILE A 253 6.41 8.80 10.87
N ALA A 254 6.90 8.80 12.11
CA ALA A 254 7.92 9.75 12.56
C ALA A 254 9.21 9.63 11.76
N CYS A 255 9.67 8.41 11.45
CA CYS A 255 10.84 8.18 10.61
C CYS A 255 10.64 8.64 9.16
N ASN A 256 9.41 8.82 8.70
CA ASN A 256 9.13 9.36 7.36
C ASN A 256 9.32 10.89 7.27
N PHE A 257 9.43 11.60 8.39
CA PHE A 257 9.65 13.06 8.44
C PHE A 257 11.12 13.45 8.68
N VAL A 258 12.01 12.49 8.84
CA VAL A 258 13.46 12.67 9.00
C VAL A 258 14.17 12.42 7.69
#